data_f62d347ce52ebda2fef14f6cfded848a
#
_entry.id   f62d347ce52ebda2fef14f6cfded848a
#
_cell.length_a   1.000
_cell.length_b   1.000
_cell.length_c   1.000
_cell.angle_alpha   90.00
_cell.angle_beta   90.00
_cell.angle_gamma   90.00
#
_symmetry.space_group_name_H-M   'P 1'
#
loop_
_entity.id
_entity.type
_entity.pdbx_description
1 polymer ?
#
loop_
_entity_poly.entity_id
_entity_poly.type
_entity_poly.pdbx_seq_one_letter_code
_entity_poly.pdbx_strand_id
1 'polypeptide(L)'
;KVIGNKYLIIYFKNNEKAYVYKLDDLEIVEIINEEYKDILDYFLKIAELKDKKGNINRKIAIDLKKLIVTKNNALGAYLTGKSNLREIPTSIIYPFGLNYSQSKAVENGLSSNVSIIEGPPGTGKTQTILNIIANIVIKRKSVAVISNNDSAVKNVYEKLEKYGVG
;
A
#
# COMPACT_ATOMS: atom_id res chain seq x y z
N LYS A 1 -13.87 14.84 22.13
CA LYS A 1 -14.20 16.23 22.54
C LYS A 1 -13.24 17.19 21.85
N VAL A 2 -13.75 18.20 21.15
CA VAL A 2 -12.93 19.25 20.52
C VAL A 2 -12.71 20.37 21.53
N ILE A 3 -11.47 20.84 21.65
CA ILE A 3 -11.10 21.95 22.55
C ILE A 3 -10.43 23.04 21.71
N GLY A 4 -11.00 24.26 21.80
CA GLY A 4 -10.43 25.48 21.21
C GLY A 4 -10.24 25.42 19.68
N ASN A 5 -11.05 24.64 18.96
CA ASN A 5 -10.96 24.41 17.51
C ASN A 5 -9.56 24.01 16.98
N LYS A 6 -8.67 23.53 17.87
CA LYS A 6 -7.30 23.14 17.52
C LYS A 6 -6.94 21.71 17.88
N TYR A 7 -7.62 21.14 18.87
CA TYR A 7 -7.29 19.82 19.39
C TYR A 7 -8.52 18.93 19.50
N LEU A 8 -8.35 17.64 19.15
CA LEU A 8 -9.31 16.57 19.37
C LEU A 8 -8.81 15.66 20.49
N ILE A 9 -9.64 15.45 21.51
CA ILE A 9 -9.36 14.48 22.59
C ILE A 9 -10.22 13.25 22.39
N ILE A 10 -9.56 12.09 22.29
CA ILE A 10 -10.20 10.78 22.12
C ILE A 10 -10.00 9.94 23.38
N TYR A 11 -11.10 9.40 23.89
CA TYR A 11 -11.11 8.40 24.95
C TYR A 11 -11.54 7.06 24.35
N PHE A 12 -10.71 6.06 24.44
CA PHE A 12 -11.06 4.71 23.98
C PHE A 12 -11.77 3.97 25.12
N LYS A 13 -12.85 3.21 24.80
CA LYS A 13 -13.79 2.59 25.74
C LYS A 13 -13.12 1.73 26.84
N ASN A 14 -11.92 1.20 26.60
CA ASN A 14 -11.19 0.34 27.54
C ASN A 14 -9.85 0.94 27.98
N ASN A 15 -9.67 2.25 27.87
CA ASN A 15 -8.43 2.91 28.20
C ASN A 15 -8.73 4.22 28.94
N GLU A 16 -8.20 4.36 30.14
CA GLU A 16 -8.37 5.58 30.96
C GLU A 16 -7.53 6.76 30.41
N LYS A 17 -6.61 6.50 29.49
CA LYS A 17 -5.76 7.55 28.90
C LYS A 17 -6.51 8.32 27.82
N ALA A 18 -6.43 9.65 27.93
CA ALA A 18 -6.86 10.55 26.88
C ALA A 18 -5.75 10.73 25.84
N TYR A 19 -6.10 10.64 24.57
CA TYR A 19 -5.17 10.90 23.46
C TYR A 19 -5.53 12.24 22.85
N VAL A 20 -4.54 13.12 22.74
CA VAL A 20 -4.72 14.48 22.22
C VAL A 20 -4.07 14.59 20.85
N TYR A 21 -4.85 14.99 19.87
CA TYR A 21 -4.39 15.19 18.49
C TYR A 21 -4.64 16.63 18.07
N LYS A 22 -3.74 17.22 17.30
CA LYS A 22 -4.03 18.48 16.62
C LYS A 22 -4.97 18.23 15.45
N LEU A 23 -5.96 19.08 15.27
CA LEU A 23 -6.92 18.94 14.16
C LEU A 23 -6.24 19.03 12.80
N ASP A 24 -5.19 19.85 12.68
CA ASP A 24 -4.40 20.00 11.45
C ASP A 24 -3.64 18.72 11.06
N ASP A 25 -3.38 17.82 12.01
CA ASP A 25 -2.69 16.56 11.80
C ASP A 25 -3.68 15.40 11.51
N LEU A 26 -5.00 15.70 11.46
CA LEU A 26 -6.06 14.70 11.28
C LEU A 26 -6.72 14.85 9.91
N GLU A 27 -6.86 13.74 9.22
CA GLU A 27 -7.66 13.64 8.01
C GLU A 27 -8.97 12.92 8.30
N ILE A 28 -10.10 13.50 7.92
CA ILE A 28 -11.40 12.82 7.99
C ILE A 28 -11.53 11.98 6.73
N VAL A 29 -11.58 10.66 6.90
CA VAL A 29 -11.72 9.70 5.81
C VAL A 29 -13.09 9.04 5.84
N GLU A 30 -13.69 8.88 4.67
CA GLU A 30 -14.93 8.14 4.50
C GLU A 30 -14.64 6.64 4.43
N ILE A 31 -15.27 5.86 5.31
CA ILE A 31 -15.18 4.40 5.31
C ILE A 31 -16.26 3.87 4.37
N ILE A 32 -15.86 3.04 3.40
CA ILE A 32 -16.73 2.50 2.35
C ILE A 32 -16.90 0.97 2.45
N ASN A 33 -16.64 0.37 3.61
CA ASN A 33 -16.75 -1.09 3.79
C ASN A 33 -18.14 -1.61 3.44
N GLU A 34 -19.20 -0.89 3.81
CA GLU A 34 -20.59 -1.31 3.54
C GLU A 34 -20.93 -1.30 2.04
N GLU A 35 -20.35 -0.37 1.27
CA GLU A 35 -20.54 -0.30 -0.18
C GLU A 35 -19.96 -1.53 -0.89
N TYR A 36 -18.93 -2.14 -0.33
CA TYR A 36 -18.18 -3.28 -0.91
C TYR A 36 -18.26 -4.54 -0.05
N LYS A 37 -19.29 -4.62 0.81
CA LYS A 37 -19.48 -5.73 1.73
C LYS A 37 -19.49 -7.09 1.04
N ASP A 38 -20.22 -7.22 -0.06
CA ASP A 38 -20.33 -8.48 -0.80
C ASP A 38 -18.97 -8.98 -1.31
N ILE A 39 -18.12 -8.06 -1.77
CA ILE A 39 -16.77 -8.38 -2.25
C ILE A 39 -15.88 -8.78 -1.08
N LEU A 40 -15.94 -8.03 0.02
CA LEU A 40 -15.17 -8.34 1.23
C LEU A 40 -15.60 -9.68 1.84
N ASP A 41 -16.90 -9.96 1.88
CA ASP A 41 -17.46 -11.24 2.33
C ASP A 41 -17.06 -12.40 1.41
N TYR A 42 -16.96 -12.17 0.10
CA TYR A 42 -16.42 -13.16 -0.83
C TYR A 42 -14.98 -13.54 -0.51
N PHE A 43 -14.09 -12.55 -0.31
CA PHE A 43 -12.71 -12.82 0.09
C PHE A 43 -12.61 -13.50 1.46
N LEU A 44 -13.49 -13.12 2.40
CA LEU A 44 -13.57 -13.75 3.70
C LEU A 44 -13.95 -15.23 3.59
N LYS A 45 -14.95 -15.55 2.78
CA LYS A 45 -15.36 -16.93 2.51
C LYS A 45 -14.21 -17.74 1.91
N ILE A 46 -13.46 -17.16 0.95
CA ILE A 46 -12.26 -17.83 0.38
C ILE A 46 -11.21 -18.08 1.46
N ALA A 47 -10.94 -17.10 2.34
CA ALA A 47 -9.96 -17.24 3.41
C ALA A 47 -10.38 -18.28 4.47
N GLU A 48 -11.68 -18.56 4.61
CA GLU A 48 -12.23 -19.57 5.50
C GLU A 48 -12.28 -20.97 4.87
N LEU A 49 -12.00 -21.10 3.57
CA LEU A 49 -11.92 -22.42 2.92
C LEU A 49 -10.75 -23.22 3.49
N LYS A 50 -10.97 -24.53 3.63
CA LYS A 50 -9.93 -25.48 4.04
C LYS A 50 -8.95 -25.72 2.89
N ASP A 51 -7.67 -25.75 3.21
CA ASP A 51 -6.65 -26.22 2.27
C ASP A 51 -6.78 -27.74 2.02
N LYS A 52 -5.92 -28.28 1.13
CA LYS A 52 -5.88 -29.72 0.83
C LYS A 52 -5.59 -30.60 2.07
N LYS A 53 -5.07 -30.02 3.16
CA LYS A 53 -4.79 -30.69 4.43
C LYS A 53 -5.88 -30.46 5.48
N GLY A 54 -6.95 -29.77 5.12
CA GLY A 54 -8.08 -29.47 6.01
C GLY A 54 -7.85 -28.27 6.94
N ASN A 55 -6.77 -27.49 6.75
CA ASN A 55 -6.48 -26.32 7.58
C ASN A 55 -7.19 -25.08 7.01
N ILE A 56 -7.67 -24.22 7.90
CA ILE A 56 -8.22 -22.92 7.57
C ILE A 56 -7.16 -21.86 7.87
N ASN A 57 -6.93 -20.92 6.97
CA ASN A 57 -6.06 -19.79 7.23
C ASN A 57 -6.75 -18.75 8.11
N ARG A 58 -6.94 -19.10 9.39
CA ARG A 58 -7.65 -18.26 10.37
C ARG A 58 -7.06 -16.87 10.51
N LYS A 59 -5.74 -16.71 10.32
CA LYS A 59 -5.07 -15.41 10.44
C LYS A 59 -5.54 -14.46 9.34
N ILE A 60 -5.57 -14.92 8.09
CA ILE A 60 -6.07 -14.10 6.97
C ILE A 60 -7.54 -13.72 7.18
N ALA A 61 -8.39 -14.67 7.61
CA ALA A 61 -9.79 -14.38 7.88
C ALA A 61 -9.98 -13.33 8.99
N ILE A 62 -9.16 -13.39 10.07
CA ILE A 62 -9.19 -12.42 11.16
C ILE A 62 -8.73 -11.04 10.66
N ASP A 63 -7.68 -10.98 9.84
CA ASP A 63 -7.14 -9.72 9.34
C ASP A 63 -8.10 -9.09 8.32
N LEU A 64 -8.77 -9.88 7.46
CA LEU A 64 -9.81 -9.39 6.56
C LEU A 64 -11.00 -8.76 7.30
N LYS A 65 -11.42 -9.34 8.42
CA LYS A 65 -12.51 -8.77 9.27
C LYS A 65 -12.15 -7.42 9.88
N LYS A 66 -10.86 -7.09 9.99
CA LYS A 66 -10.37 -5.81 10.55
C LYS A 66 -10.07 -4.77 9.47
N LEU A 67 -10.19 -5.13 8.19
CA LEU A 67 -9.90 -4.20 7.11
C LEU A 67 -10.82 -2.99 7.16
N ILE A 68 -10.20 -1.81 7.08
CA ILE A 68 -10.90 -0.55 6.90
C ILE A 68 -10.62 -0.06 5.48
N VAL A 69 -11.67 0.01 4.67
CA VAL A 69 -11.59 0.50 3.29
C VAL A 69 -12.05 1.94 3.27
N THR A 70 -11.20 2.82 2.75
CA THR A 70 -11.52 4.24 2.54
C THR A 70 -11.32 4.59 1.08
N LYS A 71 -11.98 5.63 0.59
CA LYS A 71 -11.83 6.08 -0.81
C LYS A 71 -10.38 6.44 -1.16
N ASN A 72 -9.59 6.83 -0.17
CA ASN A 72 -8.23 7.34 -0.39
C ASN A 72 -7.14 6.28 -0.25
N ASN A 73 -7.45 5.06 0.23
CA ASN A 73 -6.45 4.00 0.30
C ASN A 73 -6.39 3.16 -1.00
N ALA A 74 -5.32 2.38 -1.16
CA ALA A 74 -5.12 1.57 -2.36
C ALA A 74 -6.24 0.54 -2.59
N LEU A 75 -6.75 -0.08 -1.51
CA LEU A 75 -7.84 -1.04 -1.62
C LEU A 75 -9.15 -0.36 -2.07
N GLY A 76 -9.47 0.82 -1.52
CA GLY A 76 -10.62 1.59 -1.95
C GLY A 76 -10.51 2.04 -3.41
N ALA A 77 -9.33 2.51 -3.84
CA ALA A 77 -9.08 2.84 -5.23
C ALA A 77 -9.27 1.63 -6.16
N TYR A 78 -8.80 0.46 -5.75
CA TYR A 78 -8.98 -0.78 -6.49
C TYR A 78 -10.45 -1.19 -6.59
N LEU A 79 -11.18 -1.19 -5.48
CA LEU A 79 -12.59 -1.61 -5.42
C LEU A 79 -13.50 -0.64 -6.19
N THR A 80 -13.24 0.66 -6.11
CA THR A 80 -14.03 1.69 -6.82
C THR A 80 -13.67 1.79 -8.30
N GLY A 81 -12.56 1.20 -8.74
CA GLY A 81 -12.00 1.40 -10.09
C GLY A 81 -11.51 2.85 -10.33
N LYS A 82 -11.44 3.67 -9.27
CA LYS A 82 -11.03 5.07 -9.35
C LYS A 82 -9.63 5.21 -8.75
N SER A 83 -8.62 5.21 -9.60
CA SER A 83 -7.27 5.58 -9.17
C SER A 83 -7.23 7.10 -8.95
N ASN A 84 -7.06 7.54 -7.72
CA ASN A 84 -6.78 8.93 -7.44
C ASN A 84 -5.36 9.22 -7.92
N LEU A 85 -5.25 9.97 -9.01
CA LEU A 85 -3.96 10.47 -9.47
C LEU A 85 -3.49 11.51 -8.45
N ARG A 86 -2.31 11.29 -7.90
CA ARG A 86 -1.59 12.29 -7.11
C ARG A 86 -0.75 13.13 -8.07
N GLU A 87 -0.39 14.32 -7.65
CA GLU A 87 0.59 15.11 -8.40
C GLU A 87 1.88 14.29 -8.58
N ILE A 88 2.39 14.29 -9.81
CA ILE A 88 3.70 13.69 -10.10
C ILE A 88 4.72 14.44 -9.24
N PRO A 89 5.56 13.72 -8.47
CA PRO A 89 6.58 14.38 -7.67
C PRO A 89 7.44 15.30 -8.52
N THR A 90 7.69 16.51 -8.04
CA THR A 90 8.49 17.53 -8.75
C THR A 90 9.93 17.09 -8.98
N SER A 91 10.44 16.15 -8.17
CA SER A 91 11.75 15.53 -8.37
C SER A 91 11.63 14.02 -8.28
N ILE A 92 11.98 13.34 -9.36
CA ILE A 92 12.11 11.89 -9.43
C ILE A 92 13.57 11.57 -9.74
N ILE A 93 14.16 10.64 -8.97
CA ILE A 93 15.51 10.16 -9.20
C ILE A 93 15.47 8.80 -9.89
N TYR A 94 16.46 8.55 -10.74
CA TYR A 94 16.59 7.30 -11.49
C TYR A 94 17.99 6.69 -11.30
N PRO A 95 18.33 6.19 -10.09
CA PRO A 95 19.66 5.66 -9.82
C PRO A 95 19.97 4.38 -10.59
N PHE A 96 18.95 3.70 -11.08
CA PHE A 96 19.11 2.52 -11.92
C PHE A 96 18.76 2.89 -13.36
N GLY A 97 19.63 2.51 -14.31
CA GLY A 97 19.40 2.80 -15.72
C GLY A 97 18.04 2.33 -16.22
N LEU A 98 17.36 3.16 -17.01
CA LEU A 98 16.04 2.87 -17.55
C LEU A 98 15.85 3.50 -18.93
N ASN A 99 14.87 3.01 -19.67
CA ASN A 99 14.41 3.60 -20.92
C ASN A 99 13.15 4.48 -20.67
N TYR A 100 12.67 5.13 -21.73
CA TYR A 100 11.51 6.02 -21.66
C TYR A 100 10.24 5.34 -21.12
N SER A 101 9.94 4.11 -21.58
CA SER A 101 8.76 3.37 -21.10
C SER A 101 8.86 3.03 -19.61
N GLN A 102 10.06 2.71 -19.14
CA GLN A 102 10.32 2.44 -17.73
C GLN A 102 10.20 3.73 -16.88
N SER A 103 10.68 4.89 -17.39
CA SER A 103 10.50 6.16 -16.66
C SER A 103 9.03 6.51 -16.48
N LYS A 104 8.21 6.32 -17.52
CA LYS A 104 6.76 6.49 -17.43
C LYS A 104 6.11 5.53 -16.42
N ALA A 105 6.56 4.29 -16.36
CA ALA A 105 6.10 3.32 -15.37
C ALA A 105 6.47 3.74 -13.93
N VAL A 106 7.65 4.32 -13.71
CA VAL A 106 8.06 4.87 -12.41
C VAL A 106 7.19 6.09 -12.05
N GLU A 107 6.98 7.03 -12.96
CA GLU A 107 6.11 8.20 -12.74
C GLU A 107 4.70 7.75 -12.35
N ASN A 108 4.10 6.82 -13.11
CA ASN A 108 2.77 6.29 -12.82
C ASN A 108 2.71 5.58 -11.47
N GLY A 109 3.73 4.78 -11.12
CA GLY A 109 3.81 4.09 -9.83
C GLY A 109 3.92 5.04 -8.64
N LEU A 110 4.51 6.23 -8.83
CA LEU A 110 4.67 7.23 -7.79
C LEU A 110 3.48 8.19 -7.68
N SER A 111 2.69 8.34 -8.74
CA SER A 111 1.57 9.29 -8.82
C SER A 111 0.19 8.64 -8.69
N SER A 112 0.08 7.33 -8.56
CA SER A 112 -1.19 6.62 -8.45
C SER A 112 -1.27 5.74 -7.20
N ASN A 113 -2.49 5.52 -6.69
CA ASN A 113 -2.71 4.61 -5.56
C ASN A 113 -2.52 3.15 -5.95
N VAL A 114 -2.82 2.81 -7.22
CA VAL A 114 -2.63 1.48 -7.80
C VAL A 114 -2.04 1.66 -9.19
N SER A 115 -0.97 0.96 -9.48
CA SER A 115 -0.32 0.95 -10.80
C SER A 115 0.01 -0.48 -11.20
N ILE A 116 -0.29 -0.84 -12.43
CA ILE A 116 0.04 -2.14 -13.01
C ILE A 116 1.18 -1.95 -13.99
N ILE A 117 2.27 -2.71 -13.80
CA ILE A 117 3.45 -2.68 -14.65
C ILE A 117 3.59 -4.05 -15.31
N GLU A 118 3.28 -4.13 -16.59
CA GLU A 118 3.37 -5.34 -17.39
C GLU A 118 4.58 -5.29 -18.31
N GLY A 119 5.06 -6.46 -18.67
CA GLY A 119 6.15 -6.60 -19.67
C GLY A 119 6.68 -8.04 -19.70
N PRO A 120 7.14 -8.51 -20.86
CA PRO A 120 7.76 -9.83 -20.99
C PRO A 120 9.07 -9.93 -20.16
N PRO A 121 9.63 -11.13 -19.99
CA PRO A 121 10.95 -11.31 -19.39
C PRO A 121 12.01 -10.45 -20.10
N GLY A 122 12.94 -9.88 -19.33
CA GLY A 122 14.03 -9.06 -19.90
C GLY A 122 13.71 -7.58 -20.16
N THR A 123 12.47 -7.13 -19.99
CA THR A 123 12.08 -5.71 -20.20
C THR A 123 12.49 -4.75 -19.11
N GLY A 124 13.22 -5.21 -18.09
CA GLY A 124 13.72 -4.35 -17.01
C GLY A 124 12.72 -4.02 -15.92
N LYS A 125 11.67 -4.84 -15.73
CA LYS A 125 10.69 -4.65 -14.62
C LYS A 125 11.36 -4.47 -13.27
N THR A 126 12.41 -5.25 -12.97
CA THR A 126 13.15 -5.12 -11.72
C THR A 126 13.81 -3.74 -11.60
N GLN A 127 14.37 -3.19 -12.69
CA GLN A 127 14.96 -1.83 -12.66
C GLN A 127 13.90 -0.77 -12.40
N THR A 128 12.71 -0.92 -13.00
CA THR A 128 11.56 -0.06 -12.72
C THR A 128 11.17 -0.11 -11.23
N ILE A 129 11.05 -1.31 -10.65
CA ILE A 129 10.74 -1.50 -9.22
C ILE A 129 11.82 -0.85 -8.34
N LEU A 130 13.11 -1.04 -8.64
CA LEU A 130 14.21 -0.45 -7.89
C LEU A 130 14.18 1.08 -7.92
N ASN A 131 13.87 1.69 -9.06
CA ASN A 131 13.71 3.14 -9.18
C ASN A 131 12.51 3.65 -8.36
N ILE A 132 11.38 2.93 -8.34
CA ILE A 132 10.24 3.25 -7.49
C ILE A 132 10.65 3.20 -6.01
N ILE A 133 11.30 2.12 -5.58
CA ILE A 133 11.76 1.95 -4.20
C ILE A 133 12.71 3.09 -3.80
N ALA A 134 13.69 3.45 -4.64
CA ALA A 134 14.62 4.53 -4.37
C ALA A 134 13.90 5.86 -4.12
N ASN A 135 12.89 6.19 -4.92
CA ASN A 135 12.10 7.41 -4.74
C ASN A 135 11.23 7.41 -3.48
N ILE A 136 10.78 6.25 -3.02
CA ILE A 136 10.00 6.12 -1.79
C ILE A 136 10.92 6.24 -0.56
N VAL A 137 12.07 5.57 -0.59
CA VAL A 137 13.04 5.55 0.51
C VAL A 137 13.66 6.94 0.75
N ILE A 138 14.03 7.67 -0.31
CA ILE A 138 14.58 9.04 -0.17
C ILE A 138 13.56 10.00 0.49
N LYS A 139 12.27 9.71 0.35
CA LYS A 139 11.19 10.42 1.05
C LYS A 139 10.94 9.90 2.47
N ARG A 140 11.82 9.05 2.99
CA ARG A 140 11.73 8.41 4.31
C ARG A 140 10.42 7.64 4.54
N LYS A 141 9.88 7.04 3.48
CA LYS A 141 8.68 6.19 3.55
C LYS A 141 9.06 4.72 3.52
N SER A 142 8.22 3.87 4.09
CA SER A 142 8.38 2.41 4.09
C SER A 142 7.92 1.80 2.78
N VAL A 143 8.58 0.71 2.37
CA VAL A 143 8.23 -0.11 1.21
C VAL A 143 8.12 -1.56 1.63
N ALA A 144 7.11 -2.26 1.12
CA ALA A 144 7.01 -3.71 1.22
C ALA A 144 7.06 -4.33 -0.18
N VAL A 145 7.97 -5.27 -0.39
CA VAL A 145 8.05 -6.07 -1.62
C VAL A 145 7.48 -7.45 -1.32
N ILE A 146 6.42 -7.82 -2.03
CA ILE A 146 5.69 -9.07 -1.80
C ILE A 146 5.68 -9.88 -3.08
N SER A 147 5.98 -11.18 -2.98
CA SER A 147 5.90 -12.13 -4.09
C SER A 147 5.55 -13.51 -3.53
N ASN A 148 4.92 -14.34 -4.36
CA ASN A 148 4.78 -15.78 -4.10
C ASN A 148 6.02 -16.59 -4.47
N ASN A 149 7.08 -15.93 -4.94
CA ASN A 149 8.37 -16.52 -5.29
C ASN A 149 9.50 -15.82 -4.51
N ASP A 150 10.10 -16.56 -3.58
CA ASP A 150 11.18 -16.05 -2.71
C ASP A 150 12.39 -15.55 -3.49
N SER A 151 12.73 -16.20 -4.61
CA SER A 151 13.84 -15.77 -5.46
C SER A 151 13.62 -14.39 -6.10
N ALA A 152 12.36 -14.02 -6.37
CA ALA A 152 12.04 -12.70 -6.89
C ALA A 152 12.26 -11.59 -5.84
N VAL A 153 11.86 -11.83 -4.60
CA VAL A 153 12.10 -10.92 -3.48
C VAL A 153 13.59 -10.80 -3.19
N LYS A 154 14.29 -11.95 -3.13
CA LYS A 154 15.72 -12.00 -2.90
C LYS A 154 16.52 -11.23 -3.96
N ASN A 155 16.15 -11.36 -5.22
CA ASN A 155 16.79 -10.61 -6.33
C ASN A 155 16.66 -9.09 -6.16
N VAL A 156 15.49 -8.61 -5.72
CA VAL A 156 15.29 -7.19 -5.44
C VAL A 156 16.14 -6.76 -4.24
N TYR A 157 16.15 -7.54 -3.17
CA TYR A 157 16.92 -7.28 -1.96
C TYR A 157 18.43 -7.21 -2.24
N GLU A 158 19.02 -8.23 -2.89
CA GLU A 158 20.44 -8.27 -3.24
C GLU A 158 20.88 -7.08 -4.10
N LYS A 159 20.02 -6.63 -4.99
CA LYS A 159 20.28 -5.43 -5.79
C LYS A 159 20.26 -4.15 -4.96
N LEU A 160 19.34 -4.02 -4.00
CA LEU A 160 19.28 -2.88 -3.10
C LEU A 160 20.51 -2.86 -2.16
N GLU A 161 20.87 -4.01 -1.58
CA GLU A 161 22.03 -4.16 -0.71
C GLU A 161 23.34 -3.75 -1.39
N LYS A 162 23.53 -4.11 -2.66
CA LYS A 162 24.69 -3.70 -3.47
C LYS A 162 24.84 -2.18 -3.55
N TYR A 163 23.76 -1.43 -3.39
CA TYR A 163 23.78 0.04 -3.42
C TYR A 163 23.65 0.67 -2.02
N GLY A 164 23.82 -0.11 -0.96
CA GLY A 164 23.78 0.37 0.42
C GLY A 164 22.38 0.74 0.92
N VAL A 165 21.35 0.20 0.30
CA VAL A 165 19.94 0.38 0.67
C VAL A 165 19.43 -0.98 1.15
N GLY A 166 19.70 -1.34 2.41
CA GLY A 166 19.27 -2.59 3.02
C GLY A 166 19.23 -2.48 4.54
#